data_7f4bfa2f47ff4161210f723452d143db
#
_entry.id   7f4bfa2f47ff4161210f723452d143db
#
_cell.length_a   1.000
_cell.length_b   1.000
_cell.length_c   1.000
_cell.angle_alpha   90.00
_cell.angle_beta   90.00
_cell.angle_gamma   90.00
#
_symmetry.space_group_name_H-M   'P 1'
#
loop_
_entity.id
_entity.type
_entity.pdbx_description
1 polymer ?
#
loop_
_entity_poly.entity_id
_entity_poly.type
_entity_poly.pdbx_seq_one_letter_code
_entity_poly.pdbx_strand_id
1 'polypeptide(L)'
;MKLLTVKTLWGVTPLMGNAPNLYHTVFARIKADGFNAIETPIWKVEDPVSFAAALKSVGLDYIAMVNTRTPENMPNSHALTRSVDAHLESFASQIKQALTSLPGVRPLFINSHSGVDAWSPADARAFFDGALRIEKENGIAVCHETHRGRCLYNPWATRDLCAALPDLKLTADLSHFCVVAERVFSADDQDWADVMAQVSRATKHIHARVGYAEGPQVNDPRAPEHAGALESHEQWWDAIIKKQTELGVATITLEPEHGTDGYQQRLPFSAIETADIWEINKWMVRLPARSCRLC
;
A
#
# COMPACT_ATOMS: atom_id res chain seq x y z
N MET A 1 -17.80 -11.63 0.08
CA MET A 1 -16.52 -11.09 -0.41
C MET A 1 -15.36 -11.87 0.19
N LYS A 2 -14.27 -12.12 -0.57
CA LYS A 2 -13.04 -12.76 -0.07
C LYS A 2 -12.05 -11.67 0.33
N LEU A 3 -11.44 -11.77 1.53
CA LEU A 3 -10.32 -10.96 1.95
C LEU A 3 -9.03 -11.74 1.72
N LEU A 4 -8.10 -11.19 0.92
CA LEU A 4 -6.76 -11.72 0.72
C LEU A 4 -5.76 -10.92 1.55
N THR A 5 -4.95 -11.60 2.32
CA THR A 5 -3.89 -11.01 3.12
C THR A 5 -2.58 -10.95 2.34
N VAL A 6 -1.95 -9.81 2.34
CA VAL A 6 -0.74 -9.51 1.56
C VAL A 6 0.43 -9.26 2.51
N LYS A 7 1.62 -9.72 2.17
CA LYS A 7 2.86 -9.42 2.89
C LYS A 7 3.72 -8.48 2.06
N THR A 8 3.99 -7.31 2.60
CA THR A 8 5.04 -6.46 2.05
C THR A 8 6.40 -7.13 2.20
N LEU A 9 7.23 -7.04 1.18
CA LEU A 9 8.66 -7.42 1.28
C LEU A 9 9.53 -6.26 1.79
N TRP A 10 8.95 -5.10 2.03
CA TRP A 10 9.66 -4.01 2.70
C TRP A 10 10.08 -4.44 4.12
N GLY A 11 11.37 -4.33 4.40
CA GLY A 11 11.96 -4.83 5.65
C GLY A 11 12.22 -6.34 5.70
N VAL A 12 11.80 -7.10 4.68
CA VAL A 12 12.09 -8.55 4.56
C VAL A 12 13.35 -8.81 3.72
N THR A 13 13.72 -7.89 2.85
CA THR A 13 14.88 -7.99 1.95
C THR A 13 16.20 -8.39 2.65
N PRO A 14 16.52 -7.90 3.88
CA PRO A 14 17.72 -8.36 4.60
C PRO A 14 17.72 -9.85 4.93
N LEU A 15 16.54 -10.47 5.01
CA LEU A 15 16.40 -11.91 5.24
C LEU A 15 16.61 -12.71 3.96
N MET A 16 16.57 -12.06 2.80
CA MET A 16 16.64 -12.72 1.50
C MET A 16 18.07 -12.91 0.98
N GLY A 17 19.10 -12.26 1.51
CA GLY A 17 20.51 -12.42 1.16
C GLY A 17 20.80 -12.83 -0.29
N ASN A 18 22.02 -13.09 -0.68
CA ASN A 18 22.40 -13.47 -2.05
C ASN A 18 22.29 -14.99 -2.33
N ALA A 19 21.54 -15.76 -1.55
CA ALA A 19 21.44 -17.22 -1.74
C ALA A 19 20.26 -17.58 -2.67
N PRO A 20 20.45 -18.35 -3.75
CA PRO A 20 19.42 -18.65 -4.76
C PRO A 20 18.14 -19.34 -4.23
N ASN A 21 18.23 -19.98 -3.07
CA ASN A 21 17.09 -20.69 -2.46
C ASN A 21 16.31 -19.85 -1.44
N LEU A 22 16.71 -18.59 -1.25
CA LEU A 22 16.15 -17.79 -0.16
C LEU A 22 14.70 -17.36 -0.42
N TYR A 23 14.35 -17.05 -1.66
CA TYR A 23 12.96 -16.74 -2.02
C TYR A 23 12.01 -17.85 -1.59
N HIS A 24 12.32 -19.10 -1.92
CA HIS A 24 11.46 -20.23 -1.56
C HIS A 24 11.27 -20.34 -0.04
N THR A 25 12.34 -20.25 0.73
CA THR A 25 12.30 -20.37 2.20
C THR A 25 11.48 -19.25 2.82
N VAL A 26 11.72 -18.00 2.40
CA VAL A 26 11.00 -16.83 2.92
C VAL A 26 9.53 -16.88 2.50
N PHE A 27 9.23 -17.24 1.26
CA PHE A 27 7.85 -17.31 0.77
C PHE A 27 7.07 -18.46 1.42
N ALA A 28 7.72 -19.59 1.70
CA ALA A 28 7.11 -20.68 2.46
C ALA A 28 6.75 -20.22 3.90
N ARG A 29 7.62 -19.45 4.54
CA ARG A 29 7.32 -18.84 5.84
C ARG A 29 6.15 -17.86 5.76
N ILE A 30 6.15 -16.97 4.75
CA ILE A 30 5.06 -16.02 4.51
C ILE A 30 3.72 -16.77 4.36
N LYS A 31 3.72 -17.84 3.56
CA LYS A 31 2.52 -18.68 3.38
C LYS A 31 2.07 -19.35 4.66
N ALA A 32 3.01 -19.91 5.42
CA ALA A 32 2.73 -20.56 6.70
C ALA A 32 2.18 -19.58 7.76
N ASP A 33 2.58 -18.31 7.71
CA ASP A 33 2.07 -17.26 8.58
C ASP A 33 0.67 -16.75 8.17
N GLY A 34 0.09 -17.27 7.08
CA GLY A 34 -1.30 -17.03 6.68
C GLY A 34 -1.49 -15.99 5.58
N PHE A 35 -0.42 -15.55 4.92
CA PHE A 35 -0.53 -14.61 3.80
C PHE A 35 -0.89 -15.32 2.49
N ASN A 36 -1.61 -14.63 1.63
CA ASN A 36 -2.07 -15.13 0.33
C ASN A 36 -1.24 -14.57 -0.84
N ALA A 37 -0.69 -13.37 -0.68
CA ALA A 37 0.06 -12.66 -1.71
C ALA A 37 1.27 -11.94 -1.13
N ILE A 38 2.14 -11.49 -2.02
CA ILE A 38 3.30 -10.65 -1.73
C ILE A 38 3.18 -9.35 -2.51
N GLU A 39 3.52 -8.23 -1.87
CA GLU A 39 3.78 -6.96 -2.55
C GLU A 39 5.26 -6.59 -2.49
N THR A 40 5.81 -6.11 -3.61
CA THR A 40 7.18 -5.56 -3.66
C THR A 40 7.37 -4.62 -4.84
N PRO A 41 8.25 -3.60 -4.71
CA PRO A 41 8.68 -2.80 -5.83
C PRO A 41 9.34 -3.64 -6.93
N ILE A 42 8.97 -3.37 -8.18
CA ILE A 42 9.50 -4.13 -9.34
C ILE A 42 11.03 -4.08 -9.44
N TRP A 43 11.66 -2.98 -9.01
CA TRP A 43 13.12 -2.79 -9.03
C TRP A 43 13.86 -3.49 -7.86
N LYS A 44 13.14 -4.09 -6.92
CA LYS A 44 13.72 -4.86 -5.80
C LYS A 44 13.79 -6.37 -6.10
N VAL A 45 13.30 -6.80 -7.25
CA VAL A 45 13.36 -8.20 -7.68
C VAL A 45 14.64 -8.43 -8.46
N GLU A 46 15.70 -8.88 -7.77
CA GLU A 46 17.03 -9.05 -8.37
C GLU A 46 17.12 -10.28 -9.29
N ASP A 47 16.42 -11.38 -8.94
CA ASP A 47 16.32 -12.59 -9.77
C ASP A 47 14.85 -12.91 -10.09
N PRO A 48 14.32 -12.38 -11.20
CA PRO A 48 12.92 -12.58 -11.59
C PRO A 48 12.55 -14.06 -11.84
N VAL A 49 13.50 -14.88 -12.27
CA VAL A 49 13.25 -16.30 -12.56
C VAL A 49 13.03 -17.07 -11.27
N SER A 50 13.97 -16.96 -10.32
CA SER A 50 13.87 -17.61 -9.01
C SER A 50 12.69 -17.08 -8.20
N PHE A 51 12.40 -15.76 -8.27
CA PHE A 51 11.26 -15.14 -7.61
C PHE A 51 9.94 -15.72 -8.14
N ALA A 52 9.76 -15.76 -9.45
CA ALA A 52 8.55 -16.31 -10.07
C ALA A 52 8.38 -17.81 -9.79
N ALA A 53 9.48 -18.57 -9.79
CA ALA A 53 9.45 -20.00 -9.44
C ALA A 53 9.01 -20.22 -7.99
N ALA A 54 9.53 -19.42 -7.06
CA ALA A 54 9.17 -19.48 -5.64
C ALA A 54 7.71 -19.13 -5.40
N LEU A 55 7.17 -18.06 -6.03
CA LEU A 55 5.75 -17.72 -5.96
C LEU A 55 4.86 -18.89 -6.36
N LYS A 56 5.16 -19.50 -7.52
CA LYS A 56 4.39 -20.62 -8.06
C LYS A 56 4.46 -21.86 -7.17
N SER A 57 5.66 -22.19 -6.68
CA SER A 57 5.87 -23.41 -5.86
C SER A 57 5.14 -23.35 -4.52
N VAL A 58 5.01 -22.14 -3.94
CA VAL A 58 4.38 -21.92 -2.64
C VAL A 58 2.89 -21.55 -2.78
N GLY A 59 2.44 -21.15 -3.98
CA GLY A 59 1.07 -20.73 -4.24
C GLY A 59 0.74 -19.39 -3.60
N LEU A 60 1.63 -18.41 -3.79
CA LEU A 60 1.41 -17.00 -3.42
C LEU A 60 1.11 -16.18 -4.67
N ASP A 61 0.12 -15.29 -4.57
CA ASP A 61 -0.15 -14.27 -5.57
C ASP A 61 0.85 -13.11 -5.45
N TYR A 62 0.85 -12.23 -6.44
CA TYR A 62 1.79 -11.11 -6.53
C TYR A 62 1.09 -9.79 -6.82
N ILE A 63 1.50 -8.74 -6.14
CA ILE A 63 1.16 -7.34 -6.39
C ILE A 63 2.48 -6.62 -6.71
N ALA A 64 2.56 -6.01 -7.87
CA ALA A 64 3.70 -5.20 -8.26
C ALA A 64 3.55 -3.77 -7.73
N MET A 65 4.58 -3.22 -7.10
CA MET A 65 4.58 -1.82 -6.70
C MET A 65 5.44 -1.01 -7.67
N VAL A 66 4.93 0.13 -8.10
CA VAL A 66 5.60 1.11 -8.96
C VAL A 66 5.62 2.50 -8.32
N ASN A 67 6.52 3.36 -8.77
CA ASN A 67 6.65 4.71 -8.23
C ASN A 67 7.00 5.70 -9.34
N THR A 68 6.08 6.59 -9.66
CA THR A 68 6.25 7.53 -10.77
C THR A 68 7.26 8.65 -10.47
N ARG A 69 7.65 8.81 -9.22
CA ARG A 69 8.52 9.89 -8.74
C ARG A 69 10.00 9.65 -8.97
N THR A 70 10.43 8.38 -8.98
CA THR A 70 11.85 8.03 -9.07
C THR A 70 12.17 7.46 -10.43
N PRO A 71 13.17 8.00 -11.13
CA PRO A 71 13.97 7.19 -12.03
C PRO A 71 14.61 6.07 -11.20
N GLU A 72 14.72 4.90 -11.77
CA GLU A 72 15.09 3.61 -11.14
C GLU A 72 16.34 3.62 -10.24
N ASN A 73 17.12 4.70 -10.23
CA ASN A 73 18.43 4.79 -9.57
C ASN A 73 18.59 6.01 -8.62
N MET A 74 17.54 6.70 -8.22
CA MET A 74 17.66 7.89 -7.37
C MET A 74 16.75 7.86 -6.16
N PRO A 75 17.02 7.02 -5.15
CA PRO A 75 16.20 6.97 -3.93
C PRO A 75 16.16 8.30 -3.16
N ASN A 76 17.11 9.22 -3.40
CA ASN A 76 17.25 10.49 -2.69
C ASN A 76 17.35 11.71 -3.61
N SER A 77 16.91 11.62 -4.87
CA SER A 77 16.89 12.79 -5.74
C SER A 77 15.87 13.81 -5.24
N HIS A 78 16.37 14.94 -4.73
CA HIS A 78 15.56 16.10 -4.38
C HIS A 78 15.07 16.87 -5.63
N ALA A 79 15.58 16.54 -6.80
CA ALA A 79 15.13 17.09 -8.07
C ALA A 79 13.86 16.39 -8.53
N LEU A 80 12.74 16.67 -7.86
CA LEU A 80 11.44 16.16 -8.24
C LEU A 80 11.00 16.86 -9.52
N THR A 81 10.83 16.10 -10.59
CA THR A 81 10.10 16.64 -11.73
C THR A 81 8.65 16.89 -11.31
N ARG A 82 8.14 18.06 -11.68
CA ARG A 82 6.71 18.39 -11.56
C ARG A 82 5.95 18.18 -12.85
N SER A 83 6.63 17.71 -13.90
CA SER A 83 6.01 17.46 -15.20
C SER A 83 5.06 16.28 -15.12
N VAL A 84 3.80 16.52 -15.40
CA VAL A 84 2.77 15.48 -15.50
C VAL A 84 3.13 14.47 -16.58
N ASP A 85 3.61 14.93 -17.73
CA ASP A 85 3.99 14.06 -18.84
C ASP A 85 5.13 13.12 -18.47
N ALA A 86 6.18 13.62 -17.79
CA ALA A 86 7.27 12.78 -17.32
C ALA A 86 6.81 11.70 -16.33
N HIS A 87 5.85 12.02 -15.46
CA HIS A 87 5.24 11.03 -14.58
C HIS A 87 4.40 10.00 -15.33
N LEU A 88 3.67 10.40 -16.37
CA LEU A 88 2.89 9.48 -17.21
C LEU A 88 3.80 8.56 -18.03
N GLU A 89 4.90 9.07 -18.58
CA GLU A 89 5.91 8.26 -19.27
C GLU A 89 6.53 7.22 -18.35
N SER A 90 6.94 7.64 -17.14
CA SER A 90 7.46 6.74 -16.10
C SER A 90 6.42 5.69 -15.70
N PHE A 91 5.17 6.10 -15.48
CA PHE A 91 4.07 5.21 -15.16
C PHE A 91 3.85 4.14 -16.23
N ALA A 92 3.73 4.54 -17.51
CA ALA A 92 3.54 3.63 -18.62
C ALA A 92 4.71 2.61 -18.76
N SER A 93 5.95 3.10 -18.62
CA SER A 93 7.14 2.25 -18.68
C SER A 93 7.15 1.21 -17.55
N GLN A 94 6.89 1.62 -16.31
CA GLN A 94 6.89 0.73 -15.16
C GLN A 94 5.73 -0.27 -15.18
N ILE A 95 4.53 0.12 -15.68
CA ILE A 95 3.42 -0.83 -15.89
C ILE A 95 3.83 -1.92 -16.87
N LYS A 96 4.43 -1.55 -17.99
CA LYS A 96 4.92 -2.52 -18.98
C LYS A 96 5.97 -3.46 -18.37
N GLN A 97 6.89 -2.92 -17.58
CA GLN A 97 7.90 -3.71 -16.86
C GLN A 97 7.23 -4.67 -15.86
N ALA A 98 6.28 -4.20 -15.05
CA ALA A 98 5.56 -5.03 -14.08
C ALA A 98 4.83 -6.21 -14.73
N LEU A 99 4.33 -6.03 -15.96
CA LEU A 99 3.61 -7.07 -16.70
C LEU A 99 4.53 -8.09 -17.38
N THR A 100 5.81 -7.77 -17.60
CA THR A 100 6.73 -8.58 -18.41
C THR A 100 7.93 -9.13 -17.64
N SER A 101 8.23 -8.60 -16.45
CA SER A 101 9.47 -8.93 -15.72
C SER A 101 9.48 -10.34 -15.11
N LEU A 102 8.34 -10.87 -14.69
CA LEU A 102 8.25 -12.17 -14.01
C LEU A 102 7.77 -13.27 -14.96
N PRO A 103 8.59 -14.30 -15.25
CA PRO A 103 8.23 -15.37 -16.20
C PRO A 103 6.95 -16.12 -15.79
N GLY A 104 5.87 -15.94 -16.56
CA GLY A 104 4.59 -16.62 -16.34
C GLY A 104 3.90 -16.31 -15.00
N VAL A 105 4.18 -15.15 -14.43
CA VAL A 105 3.47 -14.56 -13.29
C VAL A 105 2.93 -13.21 -13.72
N ARG A 106 1.62 -13.03 -13.59
CA ARG A 106 0.97 -11.73 -13.79
C ARG A 106 0.56 -11.17 -12.43
N PRO A 107 0.80 -9.90 -12.13
CA PRO A 107 0.31 -9.32 -10.88
C PRO A 107 -1.23 -9.30 -10.85
N LEU A 108 -1.81 -9.45 -9.66
CA LEU A 108 -3.25 -9.30 -9.43
C LEU A 108 -3.73 -7.91 -9.86
N PHE A 109 -2.98 -6.92 -9.49
CA PHE A 109 -3.06 -5.51 -9.85
C PHE A 109 -1.71 -4.85 -9.57
N ILE A 110 -1.58 -3.56 -9.85
CA ILE A 110 -0.38 -2.79 -9.56
C ILE A 110 -0.71 -1.78 -8.46
N ASN A 111 0.13 -1.70 -7.40
CA ASN A 111 0.12 -0.58 -6.46
C ASN A 111 1.02 0.53 -6.97
N SER A 112 0.59 1.79 -6.95
CA SER A 112 1.36 2.90 -7.49
C SER A 112 1.50 4.07 -6.52
N HIS A 113 2.74 4.42 -6.20
CA HIS A 113 3.07 5.73 -5.64
C HIS A 113 3.06 6.78 -6.76
N SER A 114 2.01 7.57 -6.82
CA SER A 114 1.68 8.41 -7.98
C SER A 114 1.88 9.89 -7.71
N GLY A 115 2.59 10.55 -8.62
CA GLY A 115 2.74 11.99 -8.64
C GLY A 115 3.51 12.58 -7.46
N VAL A 116 3.31 13.86 -7.24
CA VAL A 116 3.92 14.64 -6.15
C VAL A 116 2.88 15.51 -5.45
N ASP A 117 3.10 15.77 -4.18
CA ASP A 117 2.24 16.57 -3.31
C ASP A 117 2.21 18.08 -3.68
N ALA A 118 3.16 18.51 -4.50
CA ALA A 118 3.27 19.89 -4.94
C ALA A 118 2.50 20.21 -6.24
N TRP A 119 1.73 19.24 -6.76
CA TRP A 119 0.88 19.49 -7.94
C TRP A 119 -0.34 20.32 -7.59
N SER A 120 -0.76 21.14 -8.57
CA SER A 120 -2.07 21.77 -8.53
C SER A 120 -3.18 20.72 -8.68
N PRO A 121 -4.42 21.00 -8.28
CA PRO A 121 -5.56 20.11 -8.54
C PRO A 121 -5.74 19.79 -10.04
N ALA A 122 -5.40 20.73 -10.93
CA ALA A 122 -5.47 20.52 -12.37
C ALA A 122 -4.41 19.54 -12.87
N ASP A 123 -3.16 19.64 -12.38
CA ASP A 123 -2.08 18.71 -12.73
C ASP A 123 -2.40 17.30 -12.19
N ALA A 124 -2.88 17.22 -10.95
CA ALA A 124 -3.32 15.95 -10.36
C ALA A 124 -4.41 15.28 -11.21
N ARG A 125 -5.42 16.04 -11.62
CA ARG A 125 -6.49 15.57 -12.49
C ARG A 125 -5.96 15.10 -13.82
N ALA A 126 -5.09 15.89 -14.49
CA ALA A 126 -4.49 15.54 -15.77
C ALA A 126 -3.68 14.23 -15.71
N PHE A 127 -2.92 14.03 -14.62
CA PHE A 127 -2.20 12.79 -14.41
C PHE A 127 -3.15 11.60 -14.27
N PHE A 128 -4.18 11.66 -13.42
CA PHE A 128 -5.05 10.51 -13.23
C PHE A 128 -5.93 10.22 -14.44
N ASP A 129 -6.36 11.22 -15.21
CA ASP A 129 -7.01 11.01 -16.51
C ASP A 129 -6.08 10.26 -17.48
N GLY A 130 -4.78 10.58 -17.49
CA GLY A 130 -3.76 9.89 -18.28
C GLY A 130 -3.50 8.46 -17.77
N ALA A 131 -3.36 8.29 -16.46
CA ALA A 131 -3.13 7.00 -15.84
C ALA A 131 -4.26 6.01 -16.12
N LEU A 132 -5.52 6.43 -15.99
CA LEU A 132 -6.69 5.59 -16.31
C LEU A 132 -6.70 5.12 -17.78
N ARG A 133 -6.23 5.96 -18.73
CA ARG A 133 -6.07 5.52 -20.13
C ARG A 133 -4.99 4.44 -20.25
N ILE A 134 -3.83 4.64 -19.63
CA ILE A 134 -2.71 3.68 -19.64
C ILE A 134 -3.13 2.35 -19.00
N GLU A 135 -3.87 2.37 -17.88
CA GLU A 135 -4.45 1.18 -17.26
C GLU A 135 -5.31 0.38 -18.23
N LYS A 136 -6.24 1.08 -18.89
CA LYS A 136 -7.14 0.47 -19.86
C LYS A 136 -6.40 -0.14 -21.06
N GLU A 137 -5.42 0.56 -21.59
CA GLU A 137 -4.59 0.09 -22.72
C GLU A 137 -3.79 -1.17 -22.37
N ASN A 138 -3.33 -1.30 -21.12
CA ASN A 138 -2.56 -2.44 -20.65
C ASN A 138 -3.41 -3.58 -20.04
N GLY A 139 -4.71 -3.36 -19.88
CA GLY A 139 -5.64 -4.35 -19.33
C GLY A 139 -5.29 -4.80 -17.91
N ILE A 140 -4.79 -3.88 -17.09
CA ILE A 140 -4.43 -4.12 -15.69
C ILE A 140 -4.99 -3.01 -14.80
N ALA A 141 -5.55 -3.37 -13.67
CA ALA A 141 -5.98 -2.41 -12.66
C ALA A 141 -4.76 -1.83 -11.93
N VAL A 142 -4.78 -0.54 -11.64
CA VAL A 142 -3.81 0.10 -10.76
C VAL A 142 -4.53 0.72 -9.56
N CYS A 143 -4.03 0.44 -8.36
CA CYS A 143 -4.47 1.09 -7.14
C CYS A 143 -3.45 2.17 -6.79
N HIS A 144 -3.90 3.42 -6.70
CA HIS A 144 -3.02 4.54 -6.40
C HIS A 144 -3.01 4.77 -4.89
N GLU A 145 -1.81 4.81 -4.32
CA GLU A 145 -1.66 4.85 -2.86
C GLU A 145 -1.84 6.24 -2.28
N THR A 146 -2.61 6.31 -1.20
CA THR A 146 -2.67 7.49 -0.33
C THR A 146 -1.38 7.57 0.48
N HIS A 147 -0.50 8.52 0.13
CA HIS A 147 0.83 8.59 0.73
C HIS A 147 1.34 10.03 0.79
N ARG A 148 1.88 10.46 1.94
CA ARG A 148 2.57 11.76 2.07
C ARG A 148 3.70 11.90 1.05
N GLY A 149 3.88 13.12 0.51
CA GLY A 149 4.85 13.37 -0.54
C GLY A 149 4.46 12.79 -1.91
N ARG A 150 3.23 12.31 -2.09
CA ARG A 150 2.62 11.86 -3.34
C ARG A 150 1.38 12.71 -3.62
N CYS A 151 0.78 12.55 -4.77
CA CYS A 151 -0.39 13.34 -5.15
C CYS A 151 -1.59 13.12 -4.21
N LEU A 152 -1.80 11.89 -3.75
CA LEU A 152 -2.89 11.53 -2.83
C LEU A 152 -2.46 11.61 -1.35
N TYR A 153 -1.79 12.68 -0.94
CA TYR A 153 -1.30 12.85 0.42
C TYR A 153 -2.33 13.44 1.38
N ASN A 154 -3.25 14.23 0.85
CA ASN A 154 -4.19 15.05 1.60
C ASN A 154 -5.58 14.41 1.55
N PRO A 155 -6.26 14.18 2.71
CA PRO A 155 -7.55 13.50 2.73
C PRO A 155 -8.63 14.21 1.93
N TRP A 156 -8.72 15.54 2.02
CA TRP A 156 -9.76 16.32 1.33
C TRP A 156 -9.52 16.38 -0.18
N ALA A 157 -8.28 16.62 -0.62
CA ALA A 157 -7.93 16.60 -2.04
C ALA A 157 -8.15 15.19 -2.64
N THR A 158 -7.85 14.13 -1.90
CA THR A 158 -8.11 12.75 -2.32
C THR A 158 -9.61 12.50 -2.46
N ARG A 159 -10.44 12.95 -1.51
CA ARG A 159 -11.89 12.89 -1.60
C ARG A 159 -12.40 13.53 -2.90
N ASP A 160 -11.93 14.74 -3.19
CA ASP A 160 -12.39 15.51 -4.35
C ASP A 160 -11.96 14.86 -5.67
N LEU A 161 -10.76 14.30 -5.75
CA LEU A 161 -10.30 13.51 -6.90
C LEU A 161 -11.12 12.23 -7.08
N CYS A 162 -11.42 11.49 -6.02
CA CYS A 162 -12.25 10.29 -6.08
C CYS A 162 -13.68 10.59 -6.52
N ALA A 163 -14.24 11.74 -6.11
CA ALA A 163 -15.55 12.19 -6.55
C ALA A 163 -15.55 12.57 -8.05
N ALA A 164 -14.48 13.22 -8.51
CA ALA A 164 -14.34 13.67 -9.89
C ALA A 164 -13.94 12.54 -10.87
N LEU A 165 -13.35 11.46 -10.38
CA LEU A 165 -12.83 10.31 -11.13
C LEU A 165 -13.39 8.99 -10.55
N PRO A 166 -14.63 8.60 -10.90
CA PRO A 166 -15.28 7.41 -10.33
C PRO A 166 -14.53 6.10 -10.58
N ASP A 167 -13.73 6.02 -11.64
CA ASP A 167 -12.94 4.83 -12.01
C ASP A 167 -11.60 4.74 -11.28
N LEU A 168 -11.18 5.81 -10.57
CA LEU A 168 -9.95 5.81 -9.78
C LEU A 168 -10.03 4.77 -8.66
N LYS A 169 -9.00 3.92 -8.59
CA LYS A 169 -8.89 2.89 -7.54
C LYS A 169 -7.76 3.26 -6.58
N LEU A 170 -8.00 3.04 -5.32
CA LEU A 170 -7.05 3.37 -4.26
C LEU A 170 -6.45 2.14 -3.60
N THR A 171 -5.17 2.28 -3.25
CA THR A 171 -4.56 1.65 -2.09
C THR A 171 -4.70 2.62 -0.92
N ALA A 172 -5.51 2.25 0.07
CA ALA A 172 -5.77 3.12 1.21
C ALA A 172 -4.77 2.85 2.34
N ASP A 173 -3.71 3.67 2.41
CA ASP A 173 -2.89 3.86 3.59
C ASP A 173 -3.35 5.14 4.31
N LEU A 174 -4.28 4.97 5.23
CA LEU A 174 -4.89 6.09 5.96
C LEU A 174 -3.98 6.64 7.06
N SER A 175 -2.91 5.94 7.40
CA SER A 175 -1.92 6.39 8.38
C SER A 175 -1.24 7.68 7.95
N HIS A 176 -1.05 7.87 6.65
CA HIS A 176 -0.49 9.11 6.10
C HIS A 176 -1.42 10.31 6.25
N PHE A 177 -2.72 10.09 6.24
CA PHE A 177 -3.69 11.17 6.49
C PHE A 177 -3.61 11.69 7.93
N CYS A 178 -3.32 10.80 8.90
CA CYS A 178 -3.16 11.20 10.30
C CYS A 178 -2.03 12.22 10.45
N VAL A 179 -0.86 11.94 9.89
CA VAL A 179 0.30 12.84 10.03
C VAL A 179 0.16 14.14 9.21
N VAL A 180 -0.53 14.09 8.06
CA VAL A 180 -0.77 15.30 7.26
C VAL A 180 -1.79 16.22 7.92
N ALA A 181 -2.80 15.66 8.58
CA ALA A 181 -3.83 16.39 9.30
C ALA A 181 -3.49 16.67 10.77
N GLU A 182 -2.34 16.16 11.25
CA GLU A 182 -1.87 16.25 12.66
C GLU A 182 -2.93 15.76 13.65
N ARG A 183 -3.70 14.72 13.27
CA ARG A 183 -4.71 14.10 14.14
C ARG A 183 -5.11 12.69 13.67
N VAL A 184 -5.57 11.88 14.61
CA VAL A 184 -6.35 10.69 14.33
C VAL A 184 -7.83 11.10 14.28
N PHE A 185 -8.49 10.86 13.15
CA PHE A 185 -9.88 11.27 12.95
C PHE A 185 -10.82 10.38 13.80
N SER A 186 -11.85 11.01 14.36
CA SER A 186 -12.91 10.29 15.08
C SER A 186 -14.10 10.00 14.18
N ALA A 187 -14.95 9.06 14.60
CA ALA A 187 -16.19 8.73 13.90
C ALA A 187 -17.19 9.91 13.86
N ASP A 188 -17.09 10.86 14.81
CA ASP A 188 -17.97 12.02 14.90
C ASP A 188 -17.49 13.21 14.04
N ASP A 189 -16.32 13.09 13.39
CA ASP A 189 -15.80 14.12 12.51
C ASP A 189 -16.50 14.06 11.15
N GLN A 190 -17.35 15.06 10.87
CA GLN A 190 -18.14 15.10 9.62
C GLN A 190 -17.24 15.21 8.38
N ASP A 191 -16.14 15.97 8.46
CA ASP A 191 -15.17 16.06 7.36
C ASP A 191 -14.56 14.69 7.05
N TRP A 192 -14.31 13.91 8.10
CA TRP A 192 -13.81 12.54 7.94
C TRP A 192 -14.86 11.60 7.34
N ALA A 193 -16.12 11.71 7.75
CA ALA A 193 -17.19 10.92 7.16
C ALA A 193 -17.31 11.17 5.65
N ASP A 194 -17.19 12.42 5.19
CA ASP A 194 -17.22 12.78 3.77
C ASP A 194 -15.99 12.23 3.00
N VAL A 195 -14.81 12.27 3.61
CA VAL A 195 -13.61 11.64 3.06
C VAL A 195 -13.82 10.14 2.91
N MET A 196 -14.23 9.47 4.00
CA MET A 196 -14.43 8.01 4.01
C MET A 196 -15.52 7.54 3.05
N ALA A 197 -16.55 8.34 2.78
CA ALA A 197 -17.58 8.01 1.80
C ALA A 197 -16.98 7.80 0.40
N GLN A 198 -16.03 8.64 -0.03
CA GLN A 198 -15.37 8.55 -1.33
C GLN A 198 -14.22 7.54 -1.32
N VAL A 199 -13.35 7.59 -0.31
CA VAL A 199 -12.20 6.71 -0.18
C VAL A 199 -12.64 5.24 -0.09
N SER A 200 -13.63 4.91 0.75
CA SER A 200 -14.13 3.53 0.88
C SER A 200 -14.68 2.98 -0.43
N ARG A 201 -15.34 3.82 -1.24
CA ARG A 201 -15.86 3.44 -2.56
C ARG A 201 -14.72 3.11 -3.55
N ALA A 202 -13.67 3.91 -3.52
CA ALA A 202 -12.54 3.79 -4.46
C ALA A 202 -11.54 2.70 -4.06
N THR A 203 -11.44 2.33 -2.77
CA THR A 203 -10.40 1.43 -2.26
C THR A 203 -10.59 -0.01 -2.72
N LYS A 204 -9.52 -0.61 -3.27
CA LYS A 204 -9.42 -2.03 -3.64
C LYS A 204 -8.33 -2.75 -2.88
N HIS A 205 -7.39 -2.01 -2.30
CA HIS A 205 -6.29 -2.50 -1.49
C HIS A 205 -6.17 -1.65 -0.22
N ILE A 206 -5.96 -2.28 0.91
CA ILE A 206 -5.78 -1.62 2.20
C ILE A 206 -4.34 -1.85 2.64
N HIS A 207 -3.59 -0.77 2.84
CA HIS A 207 -2.36 -0.81 3.62
C HIS A 207 -2.73 -0.57 5.09
N ALA A 208 -2.76 -1.67 5.85
CA ALA A 208 -3.13 -1.65 7.24
C ALA A 208 -1.91 -1.30 8.09
N ARG A 209 -1.67 0.00 8.22
CA ARG A 209 -0.65 0.60 9.08
C ARG A 209 -1.33 1.55 10.05
N VAL A 210 -0.90 1.53 11.31
CA VAL A 210 -1.46 2.40 12.35
C VAL A 210 -0.60 3.64 12.46
N GLY A 211 -1.16 4.77 12.07
CA GLY A 211 -0.56 6.10 12.19
C GLY A 211 -1.07 6.88 13.40
N TYR A 212 -0.46 8.01 13.66
CA TYR A 212 -0.82 8.96 14.70
C TYR A 212 -0.51 10.40 14.23
N ALA A 213 -0.78 11.40 15.05
CA ALA A 213 -0.64 12.80 14.65
C ALA A 213 0.78 13.17 14.18
N GLU A 214 1.81 12.62 14.83
CA GLU A 214 3.21 12.95 14.58
C GLU A 214 3.90 12.01 13.59
N GLY A 215 3.23 10.93 13.16
CA GLY A 215 3.85 9.97 12.25
C GLY A 215 2.89 8.96 11.62
N PRO A 216 3.28 8.40 10.46
CA PRO A 216 2.44 7.43 9.77
C PRO A 216 2.56 6.01 10.35
N GLN A 217 3.42 5.80 11.35
CA GLN A 217 3.59 4.49 11.98
C GLN A 217 3.89 4.63 13.47
N VAL A 218 3.05 4.01 14.30
CA VAL A 218 3.38 3.77 15.70
C VAL A 218 4.45 2.68 15.81
N ASN A 219 5.22 2.67 16.90
CA ASN A 219 6.29 1.67 17.08
C ASN A 219 5.76 0.23 17.22
N ASP A 220 4.67 0.05 17.98
CA ASP A 220 3.97 -1.22 18.13
C ASP A 220 2.47 -0.98 18.36
N PRO A 221 1.59 -1.31 17.42
CA PRO A 221 0.15 -1.05 17.54
C PRO A 221 -0.53 -1.88 18.65
N ARG A 222 0.18 -2.86 19.24
CA ARG A 222 -0.31 -3.69 20.35
C ARG A 222 -0.11 -3.00 21.71
N ALA A 223 0.71 -1.95 21.74
CA ALA A 223 1.00 -1.23 22.98
C ALA A 223 -0.22 -0.43 23.46
N PRO A 224 -0.51 -0.41 24.76
CA PRO A 224 -1.72 0.23 25.30
C PRO A 224 -1.84 1.72 24.96
N GLU A 225 -0.74 2.43 24.85
CA GLU A 225 -0.70 3.86 24.49
C GLU A 225 -1.20 4.13 23.06
N HIS A 226 -1.20 3.12 22.18
CA HIS A 226 -1.68 3.20 20.80
C HIS A 226 -3.06 2.61 20.58
N ALA A 227 -3.73 2.14 21.65
CA ALA A 227 -5.04 1.46 21.56
C ALA A 227 -6.10 2.31 20.86
N GLY A 228 -6.18 3.62 21.14
CA GLY A 228 -7.13 4.51 20.49
C GLY A 228 -6.85 4.73 18.99
N ALA A 229 -5.57 4.86 18.61
CA ALA A 229 -5.18 4.96 17.20
C ALA A 229 -5.50 3.65 16.44
N LEU A 230 -5.18 2.50 17.04
CA LEU A 230 -5.50 1.19 16.48
C LEU A 230 -7.01 1.04 16.27
N GLU A 231 -7.82 1.35 17.27
CA GLU A 231 -9.28 1.24 17.20
C GLU A 231 -9.86 2.11 16.06
N SER A 232 -9.39 3.34 15.91
CA SER A 232 -9.81 4.20 14.80
C SER A 232 -9.47 3.59 13.44
N HIS A 233 -8.25 3.06 13.27
CA HIS A 233 -7.84 2.43 12.02
C HIS A 233 -8.65 1.16 11.73
N GLU A 234 -8.93 0.31 12.72
CA GLU A 234 -9.80 -0.85 12.56
C GLU A 234 -11.19 -0.46 12.08
N GLN A 235 -11.80 0.60 12.67
CA GLN A 235 -13.10 1.12 12.24
C GLN A 235 -13.07 1.61 10.77
N TRP A 236 -11.98 2.25 10.34
CA TRP A 236 -11.86 2.72 8.96
C TRP A 236 -11.68 1.55 7.98
N TRP A 237 -10.87 0.55 8.30
CA TRP A 237 -10.72 -0.65 7.47
C TRP A 237 -12.04 -1.41 7.37
N ASP A 238 -12.78 -1.55 8.48
CA ASP A 238 -14.10 -2.18 8.50
C ASP A 238 -15.11 -1.41 7.63
N ALA A 239 -15.08 -0.07 7.67
CA ALA A 239 -15.92 0.76 6.80
C ALA A 239 -15.61 0.56 5.31
N ILE A 240 -14.32 0.44 4.94
CA ILE A 240 -13.91 0.12 3.58
C ILE A 240 -14.41 -1.27 3.18
N ILE A 241 -14.17 -2.29 3.99
CA ILE A 241 -14.58 -3.69 3.75
C ILE A 241 -16.10 -3.77 3.57
N LYS A 242 -16.86 -3.10 4.45
CA LYS A 242 -18.31 -3.02 4.37
C LYS A 242 -18.76 -2.38 3.06
N LYS A 243 -18.21 -1.22 2.70
CA LYS A 243 -18.55 -0.54 1.45
C LYS A 243 -18.25 -1.39 0.23
N GLN A 244 -17.12 -2.07 0.17
CA GLN A 244 -16.77 -2.96 -0.95
C GLN A 244 -17.70 -4.18 -1.02
N THR A 245 -18.16 -4.68 0.13
CA THR A 245 -19.18 -5.74 0.19
C THR A 245 -20.53 -5.28 -0.38
N GLU A 246 -20.97 -4.09 0.01
CA GLU A 246 -22.20 -3.46 -0.52
C GLU A 246 -22.15 -3.25 -2.04
N LEU A 247 -20.98 -2.96 -2.58
CA LEU A 247 -20.73 -2.80 -4.01
C LEU A 247 -20.61 -4.14 -4.76
N GLY A 248 -20.73 -5.28 -4.09
CA GLY A 248 -20.68 -6.61 -4.70
C GLY A 248 -19.26 -7.00 -5.14
N VAL A 249 -18.21 -6.39 -4.59
CA VAL A 249 -16.83 -6.72 -4.94
C VAL A 249 -16.48 -8.12 -4.46
N ALA A 250 -15.98 -8.97 -5.37
CA ALA A 250 -15.69 -10.36 -5.05
C ALA A 250 -14.48 -10.53 -4.11
N THR A 251 -13.46 -9.67 -4.26
CA THR A 251 -12.19 -9.76 -3.52
C THR A 251 -11.65 -8.39 -3.19
N ILE A 252 -11.18 -8.21 -1.94
CA ILE A 252 -10.37 -7.07 -1.49
C ILE A 252 -9.08 -7.61 -0.87
N THR A 253 -8.03 -6.81 -0.91
CA THR A 253 -6.73 -7.16 -0.33
C THR A 253 -6.42 -6.27 0.87
N LEU A 254 -5.76 -6.84 1.88
CA LEU A 254 -5.28 -6.13 3.06
C LEU A 254 -3.83 -6.52 3.32
N GLU A 255 -2.97 -5.53 3.41
CA GLU A 255 -1.55 -5.65 3.69
C GLU A 255 -1.21 -4.96 5.00
N PRO A 256 -0.88 -5.68 6.06
CA PRO A 256 -0.18 -5.10 7.21
C PRO A 256 1.16 -4.54 6.74
N GLU A 257 1.35 -3.22 6.89
CA GLU A 257 2.52 -2.55 6.33
C GLU A 257 3.34 -1.80 7.40
N HIS A 258 3.55 -2.42 8.56
CA HIS A 258 4.60 -1.92 9.45
C HIS A 258 5.96 -2.22 8.81
N GLY A 259 6.73 -1.16 8.57
CA GLY A 259 8.01 -1.21 7.86
C GLY A 259 9.17 -0.66 8.67
N THR A 260 10.38 -0.84 8.13
CA THR A 260 11.64 -0.35 8.70
C THR A 260 12.05 1.02 8.14
N ASP A 261 13.32 1.28 7.95
CA ASP A 261 13.89 2.40 7.18
C ASP A 261 13.36 3.79 7.58
N GLY A 262 13.46 4.11 8.88
CA GLY A 262 13.07 5.39 9.45
C GLY A 262 11.62 5.46 9.93
N TYR A 263 10.79 4.43 9.66
CA TYR A 263 9.46 4.31 10.25
C TYR A 263 9.47 3.56 11.58
N GLN A 264 10.24 2.46 11.67
CA GLN A 264 10.42 1.75 12.93
C GLN A 264 11.37 2.51 13.84
N GLN A 265 10.90 2.82 15.03
CA GLN A 265 11.72 3.49 16.05
C GLN A 265 12.81 2.56 16.59
N ARG A 266 13.93 3.15 16.98
CA ARG A 266 15.03 2.46 17.64
C ARG A 266 15.31 3.09 18.99
N LEU A 267 15.85 2.32 19.91
CA LEU A 267 16.32 2.85 21.16
C LEU A 267 17.46 3.86 20.89
N PRO A 268 17.45 5.03 21.54
CA PRO A 268 18.49 6.04 21.33
C PRO A 268 19.89 5.46 21.50
N PHE A 269 20.80 5.91 20.65
CA PHE A 269 22.21 5.49 20.63
C PHE A 269 22.45 3.99 20.40
N SER A 270 21.46 3.28 19.86
CA SER A 270 21.57 1.84 19.58
C SER A 270 21.00 1.49 18.20
N ALA A 271 21.28 0.27 17.74
CA ALA A 271 20.63 -0.31 16.57
C ALA A 271 19.42 -1.18 16.92
N ILE A 272 18.99 -1.16 18.19
CA ILE A 272 17.91 -2.02 18.71
C ILE A 272 16.57 -1.41 18.29
N GLU A 273 15.80 -2.12 17.50
CA GLU A 273 14.42 -1.76 17.16
C GLU A 273 13.51 -1.97 18.37
N THR A 274 12.50 -1.08 18.51
CA THR A 274 11.59 -1.11 19.66
C THR A 274 10.59 -2.27 19.60
N ALA A 275 10.37 -2.84 18.42
CA ALA A 275 9.48 -3.98 18.25
C ALA A 275 9.86 -4.83 17.01
N ASP A 276 9.41 -6.08 16.99
CA ASP A 276 9.59 -7.00 15.86
C ASP A 276 8.48 -6.77 14.81
N ILE A 277 8.86 -6.19 13.68
CA ILE A 277 7.97 -5.86 12.57
C ILE A 277 7.33 -7.11 11.95
N TRP A 278 8.05 -8.22 11.88
CA TRP A 278 7.47 -9.46 11.35
C TRP A 278 6.31 -9.94 12.20
N GLU A 279 6.51 -9.96 13.52
CA GLU A 279 5.46 -10.38 14.47
C GLU A 279 4.31 -9.37 14.56
N ILE A 280 4.56 -8.06 14.40
CA ILE A 280 3.49 -7.05 14.26
C ILE A 280 2.63 -7.36 13.03
N ASN A 281 3.22 -7.44 11.84
CA ASN A 281 2.49 -7.69 10.59
C ASN A 281 1.73 -9.02 10.63
N LYS A 282 2.33 -10.06 11.19
CA LYS A 282 1.68 -11.36 11.40
C LYS A 282 0.50 -11.29 12.39
N TRP A 283 0.59 -10.47 13.42
CA TRP A 283 -0.51 -10.25 14.36
C TRP A 283 -1.65 -9.48 13.69
N MET A 284 -1.35 -8.46 12.89
CA MET A 284 -2.33 -7.63 12.20
C MET A 284 -3.14 -8.40 11.15
N VAL A 285 -2.59 -9.42 10.51
CA VAL A 285 -3.34 -10.32 9.60
C VAL A 285 -4.58 -10.92 10.26
N ARG A 286 -4.57 -11.08 11.57
CA ARG A 286 -5.65 -11.72 12.33
C ARG A 286 -6.75 -10.74 12.77
N LEU A 287 -6.54 -9.42 12.62
CA LEU A 287 -7.51 -8.40 13.06
C LEU A 287 -8.85 -8.49 12.32
N PRO A 288 -8.90 -8.60 10.97
CA PRO A 288 -10.16 -8.69 10.26
C PRO A 288 -11.01 -9.91 10.63
N ALA A 289 -10.38 -11.00 11.07
CA ALA A 289 -11.10 -12.18 11.57
C ALA A 289 -11.74 -11.95 12.94
N ARG A 290 -11.35 -10.89 13.68
CA ARG A 290 -11.94 -10.52 14.96
C ARG A 290 -13.15 -9.63 14.80
N SER A 291 -13.10 -8.68 13.84
CA SER A 291 -14.21 -7.76 13.53
C SER A 291 -15.34 -8.46 12.77
N CYS A 292 -15.05 -9.47 11.97
CA CYS A 292 -16.05 -10.24 11.22
C CYS A 292 -16.92 -11.19 12.10
N ARG A 293 -16.88 -11.08 13.43
CA ARG A 293 -17.81 -11.79 14.34
C ARG A 293 -19.22 -11.16 14.38
N LEU A 294 -19.47 -10.16 13.55
CA LEU A 294 -20.77 -9.48 13.43
C LEU A 294 -21.49 -9.78 12.10
N CYS A 295 -21.05 -10.80 11.33
CA CYS A 295 -21.75 -11.33 10.17
C CYS A 295 -22.43 -12.66 10.52
#